data_041bd1915af51820711ec856b0f4ce07
#
_entry.id   041bd1915af51820711ec856b0f4ce07
#
_cell.length_a   1.000
_cell.length_b   1.000
_cell.length_c   1.000
_cell.angle_alpha   90.00
_cell.angle_beta   90.00
_cell.angle_gamma   90.00
#
_symmetry.space_group_name_H-M   'P 1'
#
loop_
_entity.id
_entity.type
_entity.pdbx_description
1 polymer ?
#
loop_
_entity_poly.entity_id
_entity_poly.type
_entity_poly.pdbx_seq_one_letter_code
_entity_poly.pdbx_strand_id
1 'polypeptide(L)'
;MINIFTIKEDLKFSSELLVLFGLLDKNPQEDLHNYNENGISRYNLLREACEKHIRYVKNVEECKFIMLPIKFKGLLDPLFKNYDELSKKYNKPLLCFFNDDSDEKFNIPENVILYRTSFYKSTKLINEKPLIAYSPDYFNNKILDNNTILSIGYCGHIIHGRKYYLYMMYKSDIKCNFVLRRGFWAAGMDKQIARKEYFTNMENNLFVFCYRGAGNFSYRLYETFMMGRIPIIINTDCVLPYWDEIEKHNFGLMINEEDIISKKINLIETIKKYYNDNKDSLTDIQKNNRGLWEKYWSPYGFIENFDTQT
;
A
#
# COMPACT_ATOMS: atom_id res chain seq x y z
N MET A 1 -17.19 -12.96 9.59
CA MET A 1 -16.20 -12.81 10.68
C MET A 1 -15.23 -13.97 10.60
N ILE A 2 -13.93 -13.70 10.51
CA ILE A 2 -12.86 -14.69 10.32
C ILE A 2 -12.33 -15.09 11.69
N ASN A 3 -12.34 -16.37 12.01
CA ASN A 3 -11.79 -16.89 13.25
C ASN A 3 -10.27 -17.04 13.13
N ILE A 4 -9.51 -16.36 13.97
CA ILE A 4 -8.05 -16.40 14.02
C ILE A 4 -7.60 -16.85 15.42
N PHE A 5 -6.57 -17.70 15.45
CA PHE A 5 -5.89 -18.12 16.67
C PHE A 5 -4.47 -17.58 16.72
N THR A 6 -4.06 -17.07 17.86
CA THR A 6 -2.66 -16.78 18.21
C THR A 6 -2.46 -17.01 19.70
N ILE A 7 -1.25 -17.30 20.14
CA ILE A 7 -0.92 -17.49 21.56
C ILE A 7 -0.86 -16.13 22.23
N LYS A 8 -1.73 -15.89 23.21
CA LYS A 8 -1.91 -14.58 23.86
C LYS A 8 -0.60 -14.06 24.49
N GLU A 9 0.18 -14.95 25.07
CA GLU A 9 1.45 -14.66 25.74
C GLU A 9 2.51 -14.12 24.76
N ASP A 10 2.40 -14.49 23.48
CA ASP A 10 3.33 -14.06 22.43
C ASP A 10 3.00 -12.68 21.86
N LEU A 11 1.81 -12.15 22.13
CA LEU A 11 1.42 -10.79 21.73
C LEU A 11 2.35 -9.69 22.28
N LYS A 12 3.02 -9.95 23.41
CA LYS A 12 4.03 -9.04 23.99
C LYS A 12 5.20 -8.74 23.06
N PHE A 13 5.46 -9.60 22.06
CA PHE A 13 6.52 -9.44 21.08
C PHE A 13 6.06 -8.68 19.82
N SER A 14 4.77 -8.38 19.70
CA SER A 14 4.18 -7.78 18.51
C SER A 14 4.36 -6.26 18.50
N SER A 15 5.59 -5.77 18.28
CA SER A 15 5.87 -4.33 18.22
C SER A 15 5.46 -3.64 16.92
N GLU A 16 5.11 -4.37 15.86
CA GLU A 16 4.98 -3.80 14.50
C GLU A 16 3.87 -4.41 13.62
N LEU A 17 2.93 -5.19 14.19
CA LEU A 17 1.95 -5.89 13.37
C LEU A 17 0.68 -5.10 13.13
N LEU A 18 0.56 -4.61 11.92
CA LEU A 18 -0.55 -3.79 11.46
C LEU A 18 -1.92 -4.50 11.51
N VAL A 19 -1.96 -5.79 11.23
CA VAL A 19 -3.22 -6.55 11.10
C VAL A 19 -3.79 -7.00 12.44
N LEU A 20 -2.97 -6.96 13.50
CA LEU A 20 -3.34 -7.46 14.84
C LEU A 20 -3.63 -6.40 15.87
N PHE A 21 -3.63 -5.13 15.48
CA PHE A 21 -3.85 -4.04 16.44
C PHE A 21 -5.20 -4.11 17.17
N GLY A 22 -6.18 -4.81 16.61
CA GLY A 22 -7.42 -5.12 17.33
C GLY A 22 -7.23 -5.93 18.62
N LEU A 23 -6.07 -6.62 18.78
CA LEU A 23 -5.77 -7.43 19.97
C LEU A 23 -4.84 -6.75 20.97
N LEU A 24 -4.17 -5.69 20.57
CA LEU A 24 -3.19 -5.04 21.43
C LEU A 24 -3.88 -3.99 22.29
N ASP A 25 -3.73 -4.12 23.61
CA ASP A 25 -4.20 -3.11 24.58
C ASP A 25 -3.40 -1.80 24.51
N LYS A 26 -2.31 -1.77 23.75
CA LYS A 26 -1.44 -0.60 23.58
C LYS A 26 -1.22 -0.30 22.12
N ASN A 27 -1.37 0.98 21.74
CA ASN A 27 -0.91 1.45 20.45
C ASN A 27 0.62 1.31 20.38
N PRO A 28 1.19 0.80 19.28
CA PRO A 28 2.63 0.85 19.06
C PRO A 28 3.11 2.30 19.04
N GLN A 29 4.41 2.50 19.24
CA GLN A 29 5.01 3.85 19.32
C GLN A 29 4.47 4.77 18.22
N GLU A 30 3.86 5.85 18.69
CA GLU A 30 3.13 6.80 17.87
C GLU A 30 4.11 7.68 17.11
N ASP A 31 4.40 7.32 15.87
CA ASP A 31 5.06 8.23 14.94
C ASP A 31 4.00 9.17 14.33
N LEU A 32 4.31 10.46 14.20
CA LEU A 32 3.46 11.48 13.57
C LEU A 32 2.96 11.10 12.16
N HIS A 33 3.68 10.20 11.48
CA HIS A 33 3.26 9.64 10.18
C HIS A 33 2.02 8.74 10.25
N ASN A 34 1.61 8.34 11.45
CA ASN A 34 0.50 7.42 11.66
C ASN A 34 -0.83 8.12 11.91
N TYR A 35 -0.85 9.46 11.99
CA TYR A 35 -2.05 10.27 12.27
C TYR A 35 -2.40 11.19 11.11
N ASN A 36 -3.71 11.39 10.88
CA ASN A 36 -4.20 12.46 10.02
C ASN A 36 -4.25 13.80 10.79
N GLU A 37 -4.70 14.87 10.12
CA GLU A 37 -4.83 16.22 10.70
C GLU A 37 -5.77 16.26 11.92
N ASN A 38 -6.68 15.29 12.05
CA ASN A 38 -7.64 15.19 13.16
C ASN A 38 -7.16 14.24 14.26
N GLY A 39 -5.91 13.79 14.25
CA GLY A 39 -5.38 12.87 15.22
C GLY A 39 -5.87 11.41 15.06
N ILE A 40 -6.53 11.07 13.94
CA ILE A 40 -6.98 9.70 13.67
C ILE A 40 -5.80 8.88 13.18
N SER A 41 -5.43 7.87 13.97
CA SER A 41 -4.36 6.94 13.64
C SER A 41 -4.82 5.88 12.63
N ARG A 42 -3.93 5.51 11.69
CA ARG A 42 -4.15 4.34 10.82
C ARG A 42 -4.39 3.05 11.62
N TYR A 43 -3.83 2.96 12.81
CA TYR A 43 -3.99 1.81 13.70
C TYR A 43 -5.39 1.74 14.31
N ASN A 44 -5.98 2.88 14.68
CA ASN A 44 -7.35 2.92 15.17
C ASN A 44 -8.34 2.44 14.09
N LEU A 45 -8.15 2.88 12.84
CA LEU A 45 -8.97 2.42 11.71
C LEU A 45 -8.82 0.91 11.47
N LEU A 46 -7.61 0.37 11.58
CA LEU A 46 -7.38 -1.08 11.48
C LEU A 46 -8.01 -1.84 12.65
N ARG A 47 -7.92 -1.30 13.86
CA ARG A 47 -8.55 -1.90 15.06
C ARG A 47 -10.05 -2.00 14.88
N GLU A 48 -10.71 -0.91 14.51
CA GLU A 48 -12.16 -0.89 14.28
C GLU A 48 -12.59 -1.87 13.19
N ALA A 49 -11.81 -1.96 12.10
CA ALA A 49 -12.04 -2.92 11.03
C ALA A 49 -11.87 -4.38 11.53
N CYS A 50 -10.79 -4.64 12.28
CA CYS A 50 -10.54 -5.97 12.84
C CYS A 50 -11.65 -6.40 13.83
N GLU A 51 -12.11 -5.51 14.71
CA GLU A 51 -13.20 -5.82 15.65
C GLU A 51 -14.50 -6.23 14.94
N LYS A 52 -14.76 -5.70 13.76
CA LYS A 52 -15.95 -6.05 12.97
C LYS A 52 -15.81 -7.33 12.16
N HIS A 53 -14.61 -7.65 11.66
CA HIS A 53 -14.40 -8.71 10.67
C HIS A 53 -13.59 -9.90 11.19
N ILE A 54 -12.83 -9.73 12.28
CA ILE A 54 -11.94 -10.76 12.83
C ILE A 54 -12.41 -11.13 14.26
N ARG A 55 -12.46 -12.42 14.52
CA ARG A 55 -12.74 -12.99 15.85
C ARG A 55 -11.54 -13.80 16.31
N TYR A 56 -11.01 -13.47 17.49
CA TYR A 56 -9.97 -14.28 18.12
C TYR A 56 -10.59 -15.39 18.94
N VAL A 57 -10.18 -16.62 18.61
CA VAL A 57 -10.65 -17.81 19.30
C VAL A 57 -9.59 -18.30 20.29
N LYS A 58 -10.05 -18.95 21.38
CA LYS A 58 -9.16 -19.50 22.42
C LYS A 58 -8.65 -20.88 22.06
N ASN A 59 -9.42 -21.64 21.29
CA ASN A 59 -9.10 -22.99 20.87
C ASN A 59 -8.67 -22.99 19.41
N VAL A 60 -7.54 -23.61 19.13
CA VAL A 60 -6.97 -23.69 17.78
C VAL A 60 -7.89 -24.43 16.80
N GLU A 61 -8.66 -25.40 17.28
CA GLU A 61 -9.61 -26.16 16.45
C GLU A 61 -10.70 -25.27 15.82
N GLU A 62 -11.09 -24.19 16.52
CA GLU A 62 -12.16 -23.28 16.09
C GLU A 62 -11.67 -22.24 15.05
N CYS A 63 -10.36 -22.12 14.85
CA CYS A 63 -9.83 -21.11 13.95
C CYS A 63 -9.89 -21.53 12.48
N LYS A 64 -10.00 -20.55 11.60
CA LYS A 64 -9.72 -20.69 10.17
C LYS A 64 -8.22 -20.61 9.91
N PHE A 65 -7.54 -19.67 10.60
CA PHE A 65 -6.13 -19.42 10.47
C PHE A 65 -5.43 -19.34 11.83
N ILE A 66 -4.21 -19.86 11.89
CA ILE A 66 -3.25 -19.56 12.94
C ILE A 66 -2.44 -18.35 12.48
N MET A 67 -2.10 -17.44 13.37
CA MET A 67 -1.38 -16.22 13.01
C MET A 67 -0.13 -16.03 13.85
N LEU A 68 1.00 -15.83 13.18
CA LEU A 68 2.25 -15.42 13.82
C LEU A 68 2.11 -13.98 14.33
N PRO A 69 2.24 -13.73 15.65
CA PRO A 69 1.96 -12.41 16.25
C PRO A 69 3.11 -11.42 16.13
N ILE A 70 4.11 -11.70 15.32
CA ILE A 70 5.26 -10.83 15.05
C ILE A 70 5.46 -10.65 13.55
N LYS A 71 6.17 -9.59 13.16
CA LYS A 71 6.71 -9.46 11.80
C LYS A 71 7.53 -10.71 11.48
N PHE A 72 7.26 -11.31 10.33
CA PHE A 72 8.03 -12.47 9.87
C PHE A 72 9.51 -12.11 9.73
N LYS A 73 10.38 -12.89 10.36
CA LYS A 73 11.83 -12.67 10.40
C LYS A 73 12.62 -13.78 9.67
N GLY A 74 11.91 -14.65 8.96
CA GLY A 74 12.49 -15.78 8.26
C GLY A 74 12.23 -17.13 8.97
N LEU A 75 12.55 -18.19 8.27
CA LEU A 75 12.23 -19.57 8.69
C LEU A 75 13.04 -20.06 9.90
N LEU A 76 14.14 -19.41 10.20
CA LEU A 76 14.99 -19.79 11.34
C LEU A 76 14.56 -19.17 12.66
N ASP A 77 13.63 -18.21 12.64
CA ASP A 77 13.10 -17.57 13.85
C ASP A 77 12.44 -18.64 14.76
N PRO A 78 12.81 -18.72 16.04
CA PRO A 78 12.28 -19.76 16.96
C PRO A 78 10.76 -19.66 17.12
N LEU A 79 10.20 -18.46 17.15
CA LEU A 79 8.76 -18.27 17.30
C LEU A 79 8.03 -18.73 16.03
N PHE A 80 8.59 -18.42 14.84
CA PHE A 80 8.03 -18.94 13.60
C PHE A 80 7.99 -20.47 13.60
N LYS A 81 9.07 -21.14 14.00
CA LYS A 81 9.10 -22.63 14.05
C LYS A 81 8.02 -23.20 14.92
N ASN A 82 7.81 -22.63 16.12
CA ASN A 82 6.74 -23.08 17.01
C ASN A 82 5.35 -22.94 16.37
N TYR A 83 5.09 -21.85 15.65
CA TYR A 83 3.83 -21.63 14.96
C TYR A 83 3.66 -22.49 13.71
N ASP A 84 4.73 -22.78 13.00
CA ASP A 84 4.74 -23.71 11.86
C ASP A 84 4.43 -25.14 12.30
N GLU A 85 5.03 -25.60 13.41
CA GLU A 85 4.71 -26.91 14.02
C GLU A 85 3.24 -26.99 14.48
N LEU A 86 2.74 -25.90 15.11
CA LEU A 86 1.35 -25.80 15.52
C LEU A 86 0.41 -25.87 14.31
N SER A 87 0.71 -25.13 13.25
CA SER A 87 -0.03 -25.12 12.00
C SER A 87 -0.12 -26.51 11.37
N LYS A 88 0.99 -27.22 11.29
CA LYS A 88 1.07 -28.60 10.78
C LYS A 88 0.28 -29.57 11.65
N LYS A 89 0.44 -29.49 12.98
CA LYS A 89 -0.25 -30.35 13.93
C LYS A 89 -1.78 -30.27 13.79
N TYR A 90 -2.32 -29.07 13.62
CA TYR A 90 -3.77 -28.84 13.54
C TYR A 90 -4.29 -28.74 12.11
N ASN A 91 -3.43 -28.89 11.11
CA ASN A 91 -3.75 -28.75 9.69
C ASN A 91 -4.51 -27.42 9.40
N LYS A 92 -3.97 -26.32 9.92
CA LYS A 92 -4.53 -24.96 9.76
C LYS A 92 -3.49 -24.07 9.08
N PRO A 93 -3.85 -23.24 8.08
CA PRO A 93 -2.91 -22.32 7.46
C PRO A 93 -2.31 -21.32 8.47
N LEU A 94 -1.01 -21.04 8.35
CA LEU A 94 -0.28 -20.07 9.15
C LEU A 94 -0.18 -18.74 8.41
N LEU A 95 -0.81 -17.69 8.95
CA LEU A 95 -0.67 -16.32 8.45
C LEU A 95 0.60 -15.68 9.01
N CYS A 96 1.43 -15.17 8.11
CA CYS A 96 2.63 -14.41 8.42
C CYS A 96 2.61 -13.06 7.69
N PHE A 97 3.19 -12.02 8.29
CA PHE A 97 3.24 -10.67 7.73
C PHE A 97 4.67 -10.15 7.65
N PHE A 98 5.07 -9.67 6.48
CA PHE A 98 6.37 -9.08 6.21
C PHE A 98 6.20 -7.68 5.62
N ASN A 99 5.95 -6.71 6.52
CA ASN A 99 5.85 -5.30 6.16
C ASN A 99 7.24 -4.68 6.12
N ASP A 100 7.94 -4.83 4.99
CA ASP A 100 9.32 -4.41 4.82
C ASP A 100 9.57 -3.91 3.39
N ASP A 101 10.63 -3.12 3.20
CA ASP A 101 11.12 -2.71 1.89
C ASP A 101 11.92 -3.82 1.17
N SER A 102 12.33 -4.86 1.90
CA SER A 102 13.10 -5.98 1.35
C SER A 102 12.28 -6.79 0.34
N ASP A 103 12.88 -7.06 -0.79
CA ASP A 103 12.40 -7.96 -1.84
C ASP A 103 13.08 -9.34 -1.79
N GLU A 104 13.68 -9.69 -0.64
CA GLU A 104 14.29 -10.99 -0.36
C GLU A 104 13.34 -12.14 -0.71
N LYS A 105 13.87 -13.19 -1.32
CA LYS A 105 13.12 -14.40 -1.65
C LYS A 105 13.11 -15.34 -0.47
N PHE A 106 11.92 -15.77 -0.09
CA PHE A 106 11.73 -16.78 0.95
C PHE A 106 11.30 -18.10 0.31
N ASN A 107 11.80 -19.22 0.84
CA ASN A 107 11.30 -20.55 0.49
C ASN A 107 10.30 -21.00 1.55
N ILE A 108 9.11 -20.37 1.55
CA ILE A 108 8.07 -20.59 2.57
C ILE A 108 7.37 -21.94 2.41
N PRO A 109 7.05 -22.64 3.51
CA PRO A 109 6.29 -23.89 3.51
C PRO A 109 4.88 -23.72 2.92
N GLU A 110 4.29 -24.80 2.40
CA GLU A 110 2.96 -24.78 1.77
C GLU A 110 1.83 -24.38 2.72
N ASN A 111 1.96 -24.69 4.01
CA ASN A 111 1.00 -24.33 5.04
C ASN A 111 1.07 -22.86 5.48
N VAL A 112 2.05 -22.08 4.96
CA VAL A 112 2.25 -20.67 5.31
C VAL A 112 1.68 -19.78 4.22
N ILE A 113 0.92 -18.76 4.61
CA ILE A 113 0.48 -17.66 3.75
C ILE A 113 1.23 -16.42 4.21
N LEU A 114 2.13 -15.91 3.36
CA LEU A 114 2.98 -14.75 3.66
C LEU A 114 2.44 -13.50 3.00
N TYR A 115 1.91 -12.57 3.80
CA TYR A 115 1.56 -11.23 3.35
C TYR A 115 2.78 -10.31 3.38
N ARG A 116 3.11 -9.67 2.24
CA ARG A 116 4.26 -8.77 2.14
C ARG A 116 4.00 -7.56 1.27
N THR A 117 4.71 -6.47 1.56
CA THR A 117 4.59 -5.20 0.82
C THR A 117 5.46 -5.13 -0.42
N SER A 118 6.64 -5.77 -0.39
CA SER A 118 7.67 -5.66 -1.43
C SER A 118 8.02 -7.03 -2.00
N PHE A 119 7.73 -7.25 -3.28
CA PHE A 119 8.14 -8.42 -4.07
C PHE A 119 7.81 -8.23 -5.55
N TYR A 120 8.22 -9.18 -6.40
CA TYR A 120 8.03 -9.11 -7.85
C TYR A 120 7.01 -10.16 -8.31
N LYS A 121 6.15 -9.78 -9.26
CA LYS A 121 5.15 -10.68 -9.86
C LYS A 121 5.80 -11.90 -10.52
N SER A 122 6.91 -11.68 -11.23
CA SER A 122 7.68 -12.73 -11.93
C SER A 122 8.30 -13.79 -11.00
N THR A 123 8.48 -13.49 -9.71
CA THR A 123 9.11 -14.41 -8.75
C THR A 123 8.22 -14.76 -7.57
N LYS A 124 6.98 -14.30 -7.59
CA LYS A 124 5.98 -14.53 -6.54
C LYS A 124 5.66 -16.01 -6.39
N LEU A 125 5.67 -16.50 -5.16
CA LEU A 125 5.15 -17.82 -4.82
C LEU A 125 3.62 -17.80 -4.73
N ILE A 126 2.99 -18.96 -4.88
CA ILE A 126 1.53 -19.09 -4.85
C ILE A 126 0.92 -18.67 -3.51
N ASN A 127 1.67 -18.92 -2.43
CA ASN A 127 1.30 -18.62 -1.05
C ASN A 127 1.85 -17.27 -0.55
N GLU A 128 2.48 -16.46 -1.40
CA GLU A 128 2.74 -15.04 -1.13
C GLU A 128 1.55 -14.19 -1.56
N LYS A 129 1.15 -13.28 -0.69
CA LYS A 129 0.02 -12.36 -0.90
C LYS A 129 0.46 -10.91 -0.71
N PRO A 130 -0.05 -9.98 -1.49
CA PRO A 130 0.30 -8.58 -1.33
C PRO A 130 -0.36 -7.97 -0.09
N LEU A 131 0.44 -7.20 0.65
CA LEU A 131 0.01 -6.39 1.79
C LEU A 131 -0.04 -4.93 1.37
N ILE A 132 -1.07 -4.20 1.77
CA ILE A 132 -1.15 -2.77 1.50
C ILE A 132 -0.16 -1.98 2.35
N ALA A 133 0.32 -0.86 1.81
CA ALA A 133 1.04 0.14 2.59
C ALA A 133 0.02 1.08 3.23
N TYR A 134 -0.31 0.83 4.49
CA TYR A 134 -1.37 1.54 5.20
C TYR A 134 -1.03 3.01 5.44
N SER A 135 -1.98 3.89 5.13
CA SER A 135 -2.00 5.30 5.54
C SER A 135 -3.31 5.62 6.24
N PRO A 136 -3.35 6.58 7.20
CA PRO A 136 -4.62 7.12 7.66
C PRO A 136 -5.29 7.89 6.52
N ASP A 137 -6.60 8.07 6.59
CA ASP A 137 -7.32 8.90 5.64
C ASP A 137 -7.03 10.39 5.90
N TYR A 138 -6.04 10.92 5.19
CA TYR A 138 -5.71 12.36 5.27
C TYR A 138 -6.74 13.26 4.60
N PHE A 139 -7.54 12.68 3.72
CA PHE A 139 -8.54 13.42 2.98
C PHE A 139 -9.81 13.68 3.78
N ASN A 140 -10.14 12.79 4.73
CA ASN A 140 -11.20 12.92 5.72
C ASN A 140 -12.55 13.32 5.12
N ASN A 141 -12.96 12.67 4.02
CA ASN A 141 -14.20 12.91 3.30
C ASN A 141 -14.41 14.37 2.80
N LYS A 142 -13.37 15.18 2.72
CA LYS A 142 -13.46 16.48 2.05
C LYS A 142 -13.85 16.27 0.59
N ILE A 143 -14.75 17.08 0.09
CA ILE A 143 -15.08 17.09 -1.34
C ILE A 143 -13.83 17.57 -2.09
N LEU A 144 -13.35 16.73 -3.00
CA LEU A 144 -12.24 17.08 -3.87
C LEU A 144 -12.65 18.20 -4.82
N ASP A 145 -11.88 19.27 -4.84
CA ASP A 145 -11.88 20.15 -6.00
C ASP A 145 -11.39 19.35 -7.20
N ASN A 146 -12.30 19.15 -8.16
CA ASN A 146 -12.00 18.39 -9.36
C ASN A 146 -11.01 19.17 -10.22
N ASN A 147 -9.74 18.78 -10.15
CA ASN A 147 -8.73 19.34 -11.02
C ASN A 147 -8.74 18.58 -12.37
N THR A 148 -9.11 19.29 -13.43
CA THR A 148 -9.15 18.73 -14.80
C THR A 148 -8.06 19.28 -15.71
N ILE A 149 -7.20 20.16 -15.19
CA ILE A 149 -6.08 20.73 -15.96
C ILE A 149 -4.92 19.73 -16.03
N LEU A 150 -4.43 19.45 -17.22
CA LEU A 150 -3.28 18.58 -17.42
C LEU A 150 -2.06 19.08 -16.62
N SER A 151 -1.80 18.42 -15.53
CA SER A 151 -0.68 18.72 -14.63
C SER A 151 -0.22 17.47 -13.92
N ILE A 152 1.09 17.38 -13.62
CA ILE A 152 1.70 16.24 -12.94
C ILE A 152 2.36 16.72 -11.65
N GLY A 153 1.92 16.15 -10.52
CA GLY A 153 2.49 16.37 -9.20
C GLY A 153 3.52 15.32 -8.81
N TYR A 154 4.54 15.76 -8.12
CA TYR A 154 5.46 14.89 -7.40
C TYR A 154 6.10 15.67 -6.23
N CYS A 155 6.01 15.11 -5.03
CA CYS A 155 6.72 15.65 -3.86
C CYS A 155 7.47 14.51 -3.16
N GLY A 156 8.81 14.53 -3.14
CA GLY A 156 9.56 13.48 -2.45
C GLY A 156 11.00 13.28 -2.88
N HIS A 157 11.61 12.23 -2.32
CA HIS A 157 13.01 11.89 -2.55
C HIS A 157 13.26 11.34 -3.95
N ILE A 158 14.36 11.78 -4.57
CA ILE A 158 14.78 11.37 -5.92
C ILE A 158 15.73 10.18 -5.80
N ILE A 159 15.19 8.99 -5.75
CA ILE A 159 15.96 7.73 -5.69
C ILE A 159 15.62 6.82 -6.86
N HIS A 160 16.46 5.82 -7.11
CA HIS A 160 16.31 4.84 -8.18
C HIS A 160 16.07 5.53 -9.54
N GLY A 161 15.21 4.97 -10.38
CA GLY A 161 14.84 5.50 -11.69
C GLY A 161 14.03 6.80 -11.69
N ARG A 162 13.55 7.29 -10.52
CA ARG A 162 12.67 8.48 -10.43
C ARG A 162 13.21 9.69 -11.15
N LYS A 163 14.51 9.98 -11.00
CA LYS A 163 15.15 11.14 -11.64
C LYS A 163 14.97 11.12 -13.16
N TYR A 164 15.09 9.95 -13.76
CA TYR A 164 14.98 9.79 -15.21
C TYR A 164 13.57 10.16 -15.70
N TYR A 165 12.54 9.60 -15.11
CA TYR A 165 11.14 9.84 -15.48
C TYR A 165 10.68 11.27 -15.17
N LEU A 166 11.06 11.80 -14.00
CA LEU A 166 10.76 13.19 -13.62
C LEU A 166 11.41 14.16 -14.58
N TYR A 167 12.65 13.90 -15.02
CA TYR A 167 13.33 14.73 -16.02
C TYR A 167 12.64 14.69 -17.39
N MET A 168 12.22 13.49 -17.85
CA MET A 168 11.46 13.36 -19.11
C MET A 168 10.17 14.20 -19.08
N MET A 169 9.40 14.07 -18.00
CA MET A 169 8.16 14.85 -17.83
C MET A 169 8.43 16.35 -17.73
N TYR A 170 9.44 16.77 -16.97
CA TYR A 170 9.82 18.17 -16.83
C TYR A 170 10.27 18.81 -18.15
N LYS A 171 10.88 18.06 -19.05
CA LYS A 171 11.31 18.53 -20.37
C LYS A 171 10.18 18.59 -21.40
N SER A 172 9.00 18.06 -21.07
CA SER A 172 7.82 18.16 -21.92
C SER A 172 7.11 19.50 -21.75
N ASP A 173 6.06 19.70 -22.51
CA ASP A 173 5.15 20.85 -22.42
C ASP A 173 4.03 20.66 -21.36
N ILE A 174 4.04 19.53 -20.65
CA ILE A 174 3.08 19.28 -19.58
C ILE A 174 3.47 20.10 -18.33
N LYS A 175 2.49 20.74 -17.71
CA LYS A 175 2.71 21.44 -16.44
C LYS A 175 3.14 20.47 -15.36
N CYS A 176 4.39 20.61 -14.86
CA CYS A 176 4.94 19.75 -13.81
C CYS A 176 5.18 20.55 -12.51
N ASN A 177 4.62 20.08 -11.42
CA ASN A 177 4.80 20.65 -10.08
C ASN A 177 5.60 19.67 -9.22
N PHE A 178 6.94 19.75 -9.33
CA PHE A 178 7.84 18.82 -8.64
C PHE A 178 8.53 19.49 -7.45
N VAL A 179 8.30 18.93 -6.25
CA VAL A 179 8.98 19.27 -4.99
C VAL A 179 9.99 18.17 -4.69
N LEU A 180 11.25 18.41 -5.08
CA LEU A 180 12.32 17.42 -4.98
C LEU A 180 13.03 17.50 -3.63
N ARG A 181 13.09 16.38 -2.91
CA ARG A 181 13.69 16.28 -1.59
C ARG A 181 14.96 15.44 -1.60
N ARG A 182 15.89 15.77 -0.69
CA ARG A 182 17.19 15.10 -0.60
C ARG A 182 17.17 13.79 0.21
N GLY A 183 16.11 13.55 0.99
CA GLY A 183 16.00 12.37 1.85
C GLY A 183 14.58 11.83 1.96
N PHE A 184 14.46 10.63 2.50
CA PHE A 184 13.18 10.03 2.85
C PHE A 184 12.51 10.83 3.98
N TRP A 185 11.18 10.80 4.01
CA TRP A 185 10.36 11.40 5.07
C TRP A 185 10.69 12.86 5.38
N ALA A 186 11.15 13.60 4.36
CA ALA A 186 11.56 15.00 4.48
C ALA A 186 12.64 15.22 5.55
N ALA A 187 13.70 14.42 5.52
CA ALA A 187 14.82 14.54 6.46
C ALA A 187 15.30 16.00 6.59
N GLY A 188 15.40 16.48 7.82
CA GLY A 188 15.81 17.85 8.13
C GLY A 188 14.72 18.91 8.04
N MET A 189 13.46 18.54 7.76
CA MET A 189 12.31 19.44 7.74
C MET A 189 11.36 19.15 8.90
N ASP A 190 10.56 20.16 9.27
CA ASP A 190 9.40 19.94 10.12
C ASP A 190 8.42 18.96 9.44
N LYS A 191 8.03 17.90 10.15
CA LYS A 191 7.24 16.81 9.60
C LYS A 191 5.82 17.23 9.23
N GLN A 192 5.21 18.17 9.96
CA GLN A 192 3.87 18.64 9.69
C GLN A 192 3.85 19.52 8.43
N ILE A 193 4.83 20.42 8.32
CA ILE A 193 5.00 21.28 7.13
C ILE A 193 5.27 20.40 5.91
N ALA A 194 6.16 19.44 6.02
CA ALA A 194 6.52 18.52 4.94
C ALA A 194 5.32 17.67 4.48
N ARG A 195 4.48 17.24 5.40
CA ARG A 195 3.25 16.48 5.11
C ARG A 195 2.22 17.35 4.42
N LYS A 196 1.98 18.56 4.92
CA LYS A 196 1.07 19.52 4.30
C LYS A 196 1.50 19.83 2.87
N GLU A 197 2.77 20.11 2.63
CA GLU A 197 3.33 20.34 1.29
C GLU A 197 3.11 19.12 0.38
N TYR A 198 3.30 17.91 0.88
CA TYR A 198 3.13 16.66 0.15
C TYR A 198 1.67 16.46 -0.32
N PHE A 199 0.69 16.63 0.56
CA PHE A 199 -0.71 16.48 0.19
C PHE A 199 -1.23 17.65 -0.63
N THR A 200 -0.81 18.89 -0.34
CA THR A 200 -1.12 20.04 -1.19
C THR A 200 -0.58 19.87 -2.62
N ASN A 201 0.60 19.26 -2.77
CA ASN A 201 1.12 18.93 -4.10
C ASN A 201 0.21 17.93 -4.83
N MET A 202 -0.29 16.88 -4.16
CA MET A 202 -1.24 15.95 -4.77
C MET A 202 -2.57 16.64 -5.11
N GLU A 203 -3.11 17.41 -4.18
CA GLU A 203 -4.40 18.10 -4.32
C GLU A 203 -4.43 19.05 -5.52
N ASN A 204 -3.32 19.76 -5.76
CA ASN A 204 -3.19 20.75 -6.83
C ASN A 204 -2.88 20.18 -8.21
N ASN A 205 -2.76 18.86 -8.36
CA ASN A 205 -2.43 18.24 -9.63
C ASN A 205 -3.43 17.17 -10.04
N LEU A 206 -3.72 17.08 -11.33
CA LEU A 206 -4.59 16.05 -11.89
C LEU A 206 -3.93 14.67 -11.78
N PHE A 207 -2.69 14.58 -12.26
CA PHE A 207 -1.89 13.36 -12.22
C PHE A 207 -0.86 13.40 -11.10
N VAL A 208 -0.61 12.23 -10.50
CA VAL A 208 0.46 12.03 -9.53
C VAL A 208 1.41 10.97 -10.04
N PHE A 209 2.69 11.30 -10.12
CA PHE A 209 3.72 10.35 -10.54
C PHE A 209 4.02 9.34 -9.43
N CYS A 210 3.77 8.07 -9.71
CA CYS A 210 3.95 6.93 -8.80
C CYS A 210 5.02 5.98 -9.32
N TYR A 211 6.09 5.83 -8.57
CA TYR A 211 7.19 4.91 -8.83
C TYR A 211 7.65 4.27 -7.52
N ARG A 212 8.18 3.05 -7.58
CA ARG A 212 8.64 2.31 -6.41
C ARG A 212 9.45 3.14 -5.40
N GLY A 213 9.38 2.75 -4.13
CA GLY A 213 10.20 3.25 -3.04
C GLY A 213 11.57 2.56 -2.96
N ALA A 214 12.07 2.37 -1.75
CA ALA A 214 13.19 1.48 -1.45
C ALA A 214 12.79 0.03 -1.78
N GLY A 215 11.61 -0.38 -1.34
CA GLY A 215 10.99 -1.63 -1.78
C GLY A 215 10.25 -1.51 -3.11
N ASN A 216 9.79 -2.64 -3.67
CA ASN A 216 9.05 -2.69 -4.94
C ASN A 216 7.57 -2.33 -4.76
N PHE A 217 7.29 -1.25 -4.02
CA PHE A 217 5.98 -0.68 -3.79
C PHE A 217 6.08 0.82 -3.50
N SER A 218 4.95 1.50 -3.38
CA SER A 218 4.93 2.94 -3.08
C SER A 218 3.71 3.33 -2.25
N TYR A 219 3.91 3.92 -1.08
CA TYR A 219 2.84 4.57 -0.30
C TYR A 219 2.06 5.59 -1.14
N ARG A 220 2.77 6.35 -1.97
CA ARG A 220 2.18 7.39 -2.83
C ARG A 220 1.10 6.85 -3.74
N LEU A 221 1.19 5.61 -4.22
CA LEU A 221 0.16 5.02 -5.06
C LEU A 221 -1.17 4.93 -4.30
N TYR A 222 -1.14 4.37 -3.10
CA TYR A 222 -2.33 4.24 -2.24
C TYR A 222 -2.88 5.61 -1.83
N GLU A 223 -2.00 6.54 -1.51
CA GLU A 223 -2.36 7.93 -1.15
C GLU A 223 -2.92 8.71 -2.34
N THR A 224 -2.47 8.43 -3.57
CA THR A 224 -3.03 9.02 -4.79
C THR A 224 -4.49 8.62 -4.98
N PHE A 225 -4.81 7.35 -4.80
CA PHE A 225 -6.20 6.87 -4.83
C PHE A 225 -7.02 7.44 -3.66
N MET A 226 -6.45 7.46 -2.46
CA MET A 226 -7.07 8.07 -1.28
C MET A 226 -7.46 9.53 -1.55
N MET A 227 -6.59 10.29 -2.22
CA MET A 227 -6.83 11.67 -2.60
C MET A 227 -7.69 11.82 -3.87
N GLY A 228 -8.21 10.72 -4.42
CA GLY A 228 -8.99 10.73 -5.65
C GLY A 228 -8.24 11.35 -6.82
N ARG A 229 -6.93 11.20 -6.89
CA ARG A 229 -6.13 11.67 -8.02
C ARG A 229 -5.86 10.56 -9.01
N ILE A 230 -5.37 10.90 -10.19
CA ILE A 230 -5.10 9.95 -11.27
C ILE A 230 -3.63 9.57 -11.24
N PRO A 231 -3.27 8.30 -10.97
CA PRO A 231 -1.87 7.90 -10.93
C PRO A 231 -1.27 7.74 -12.32
N ILE A 232 0.01 8.11 -12.46
CA ILE A 232 0.92 7.63 -13.50
C ILE A 232 1.86 6.63 -12.83
N ILE A 233 1.62 5.35 -13.06
CA ILE A 233 2.37 4.26 -12.44
C ILE A 233 3.41 3.75 -13.42
N ILE A 234 4.69 3.79 -13.04
CA ILE A 234 5.72 3.04 -13.74
C ILE A 234 5.80 1.67 -13.05
N ASN A 235 5.35 0.64 -13.75
CA ASN A 235 5.32 -0.71 -13.25
C ASN A 235 6.71 -1.34 -13.32
N THR A 236 7.22 -1.70 -12.16
CA THR A 236 8.50 -2.40 -11.95
C THR A 236 8.28 -3.86 -11.58
N ASP A 237 7.30 -4.50 -12.22
CA ASP A 237 6.88 -5.87 -11.89
C ASP A 237 6.34 -5.99 -10.44
N CYS A 238 5.69 -4.93 -9.94
CA CYS A 238 5.15 -4.90 -8.58
C CYS A 238 3.87 -5.74 -8.46
N VAL A 239 3.62 -6.25 -7.24
CA VAL A 239 2.39 -6.95 -6.90
C VAL A 239 1.54 -6.04 -6.02
N LEU A 240 0.32 -5.76 -6.46
CA LEU A 240 -0.60 -4.87 -5.75
C LEU A 240 -1.81 -5.66 -5.23
N PRO A 241 -2.27 -5.40 -3.99
CA PRO A 241 -3.45 -6.08 -3.45
C PRO A 241 -4.70 -5.71 -4.24
N TYR A 242 -5.58 -6.68 -4.47
CA TYR A 242 -6.84 -6.52 -5.20
C TYR A 242 -6.69 -5.93 -6.61
N TRP A 243 -5.51 -6.09 -7.23
CA TRP A 243 -5.23 -5.48 -8.52
C TRP A 243 -6.19 -5.96 -9.60
N ASP A 244 -6.52 -7.24 -9.62
CA ASP A 244 -7.46 -7.84 -10.59
C ASP A 244 -8.86 -7.19 -10.54
N GLU A 245 -9.23 -6.60 -9.39
CA GLU A 245 -10.47 -5.83 -9.27
C GLU A 245 -10.30 -4.37 -9.72
N ILE A 246 -9.17 -3.76 -9.37
CA ILE A 246 -8.89 -2.35 -9.65
C ILE A 246 -8.65 -2.12 -11.14
N GLU A 247 -7.92 -3.01 -11.81
CA GLU A 247 -7.58 -2.87 -13.24
C GLU A 247 -8.79 -2.98 -14.19
N LYS A 248 -9.95 -3.48 -13.70
CA LYS A 248 -11.21 -3.47 -14.45
C LYS A 248 -11.78 -2.07 -14.64
N HIS A 249 -11.26 -1.10 -13.88
CA HIS A 249 -11.71 0.28 -13.89
C HIS A 249 -10.72 1.19 -14.64
N ASN A 250 -11.25 2.28 -15.19
CA ASN A 250 -10.41 3.35 -15.71
C ASN A 250 -9.87 4.20 -14.54
N PHE A 251 -8.72 3.81 -13.99
CA PHE A 251 -8.13 4.43 -12.78
C PHE A 251 -7.00 5.42 -13.11
N GLY A 252 -6.37 5.32 -14.28
CA GLY A 252 -5.19 6.08 -14.66
C GLY A 252 -4.26 5.30 -15.58
N LEU A 253 -2.98 5.53 -15.46
CA LEU A 253 -1.96 4.91 -16.31
C LEU A 253 -1.08 3.95 -15.50
N MET A 254 -0.92 2.74 -16.01
CA MET A 254 0.12 1.80 -15.59
C MET A 254 0.96 1.40 -16.80
N ILE A 255 2.23 1.75 -16.79
CA ILE A 255 3.14 1.58 -17.94
C ILE A 255 4.34 0.76 -17.46
N ASN A 256 4.64 -0.34 -18.16
CA ASN A 256 5.79 -1.16 -17.83
C ASN A 256 7.10 -0.40 -18.04
N GLU A 257 7.98 -0.46 -17.07
CA GLU A 257 9.28 0.21 -17.13
C GLU A 257 10.10 -0.21 -18.35
N GLU A 258 10.10 -1.50 -18.67
CA GLU A 258 10.82 -2.06 -19.82
C GLU A 258 10.33 -1.48 -21.17
N ASP A 259 9.03 -1.23 -21.31
CA ASP A 259 8.46 -0.66 -22.53
C ASP A 259 8.91 0.80 -22.74
N ILE A 260 9.16 1.54 -21.67
CA ILE A 260 9.70 2.91 -21.74
C ILE A 260 11.20 2.87 -22.05
N ILE A 261 11.96 2.03 -21.33
CA ILE A 261 13.42 1.92 -21.51
C ILE A 261 13.76 1.44 -22.93
N SER A 262 13.02 0.46 -23.44
CA SER A 262 13.18 -0.04 -24.82
C SER A 262 12.65 0.90 -25.90
N LYS A 263 12.07 2.05 -25.51
CA LYS A 263 11.42 3.03 -26.41
C LYS A 263 10.24 2.48 -27.21
N LYS A 264 9.67 1.38 -26.78
CA LYS A 264 8.43 0.84 -27.36
C LYS A 264 7.24 1.74 -27.04
N ILE A 265 7.26 2.40 -25.89
CA ILE A 265 6.26 3.37 -25.45
C ILE A 265 6.92 4.73 -25.19
N ASN A 266 6.32 5.79 -25.73
CA ASN A 266 6.67 7.17 -25.39
C ASN A 266 5.80 7.61 -24.20
N LEU A 267 6.40 7.76 -23.02
CA LEU A 267 5.72 8.14 -21.79
C LEU A 267 4.88 9.43 -21.94
N ILE A 268 5.46 10.47 -22.54
CA ILE A 268 4.82 11.78 -22.64
C ILE A 268 3.60 11.73 -23.55
N GLU A 269 3.74 11.11 -24.72
CA GLU A 269 2.63 10.96 -25.67
C GLU A 269 1.52 10.06 -25.07
N THR A 270 1.88 9.04 -24.31
CA THR A 270 0.91 8.19 -23.62
C THR A 270 0.10 8.98 -22.59
N ILE A 271 0.75 9.83 -21.79
CA ILE A 271 0.07 10.69 -20.81
C ILE A 271 -0.88 11.67 -21.52
N LYS A 272 -0.42 12.34 -22.58
CA LYS A 272 -1.24 13.29 -23.36
C LYS A 272 -2.43 12.59 -24.01
N LYS A 273 -2.18 11.43 -24.60
CA LYS A 273 -3.24 10.63 -25.21
C LYS A 273 -4.31 10.26 -24.19
N TYR A 274 -3.90 9.68 -23.04
CA TYR A 274 -4.83 9.33 -21.96
C TYR A 274 -5.65 10.54 -21.51
N TYR A 275 -5.01 11.69 -21.29
CA TYR A 275 -5.70 12.91 -20.92
C TYR A 275 -6.73 13.34 -21.96
N ASN A 276 -6.37 13.33 -23.25
CA ASN A 276 -7.26 13.74 -24.32
C ASN A 276 -8.44 12.79 -24.50
N ASP A 277 -8.20 11.49 -24.41
CA ASP A 277 -9.22 10.44 -24.54
C ASP A 277 -10.23 10.46 -23.39
N ASN A 278 -9.87 11.01 -22.23
CA ASN A 278 -10.67 10.97 -21.01
C ASN A 278 -11.14 12.35 -20.50
N LYS A 279 -11.01 13.42 -21.29
CA LYS A 279 -11.31 14.81 -20.84
C LYS A 279 -12.65 14.96 -20.16
N ASP A 280 -13.68 14.32 -20.69
CA ASP A 280 -15.06 14.45 -20.21
C ASP A 280 -15.34 13.56 -18.99
N SER A 281 -14.48 12.60 -18.70
CA SER A 281 -14.63 11.62 -17.60
C SER A 281 -13.65 11.81 -16.45
N LEU A 282 -12.73 12.78 -16.52
CA LEU A 282 -11.68 12.98 -15.51
C LEU A 282 -12.21 13.10 -14.08
N THR A 283 -13.33 13.77 -13.90
CA THR A 283 -13.99 13.93 -12.60
C THR A 283 -14.51 12.59 -12.08
N ASP A 284 -15.09 11.78 -12.95
CA ASP A 284 -15.64 10.47 -12.55
C ASP A 284 -14.52 9.47 -12.27
N ILE A 285 -13.42 9.53 -13.02
CA ILE A 285 -12.20 8.75 -12.73
C ILE A 285 -11.66 9.10 -11.33
N GLN A 286 -11.59 10.38 -10.99
CA GLN A 286 -11.12 10.83 -9.68
C GLN A 286 -12.03 10.32 -8.54
N LYS A 287 -13.34 10.41 -8.69
CA LYS A 287 -14.32 9.88 -7.73
C LYS A 287 -14.22 8.37 -7.60
N ASN A 288 -14.10 7.67 -8.75
CA ASN A 288 -13.95 6.22 -8.78
C ASN A 288 -12.67 5.77 -8.06
N ASN A 289 -11.54 6.45 -8.26
CA ASN A 289 -10.29 6.13 -7.58
C ASN A 289 -10.43 6.23 -6.07
N ARG A 290 -11.11 7.27 -5.56
CA ARG A 290 -11.42 7.38 -4.14
C ARG A 290 -12.27 6.21 -3.65
N GLY A 291 -13.33 5.85 -4.36
CA GLY A 291 -14.18 4.70 -4.04
C GLY A 291 -13.42 3.37 -4.05
N LEU A 292 -12.50 3.18 -5.00
CA LEU A 292 -11.65 1.99 -5.06
C LEU A 292 -10.70 1.92 -3.85
N TRP A 293 -10.13 3.05 -3.43
CA TRP A 293 -9.35 3.10 -2.20
C TRP A 293 -10.18 2.75 -0.97
N GLU A 294 -11.35 3.33 -0.82
CA GLU A 294 -12.25 3.03 0.30
C GLU A 294 -12.60 1.55 0.36
N LYS A 295 -12.91 0.96 -0.77
CA LYS A 295 -13.35 -0.44 -0.88
C LYS A 295 -12.23 -1.45 -0.67
N TYR A 296 -11.01 -1.18 -1.16
CA TYR A 296 -9.95 -2.19 -1.22
C TYR A 296 -8.66 -1.81 -0.48
N TRP A 297 -8.29 -0.53 -0.48
CA TRP A 297 -6.99 -0.06 -0.02
C TRP A 297 -7.02 0.80 1.25
N SER A 298 -8.19 1.16 1.72
CA SER A 298 -8.32 1.71 3.07
C SER A 298 -8.03 0.62 4.10
N PRO A 299 -7.62 0.97 5.33
CA PRO A 299 -7.48 -0.01 6.41
C PRO A 299 -8.74 -0.87 6.60
N TYR A 300 -9.90 -0.24 6.52
CA TYR A 300 -11.20 -0.92 6.65
C TYR A 300 -11.47 -1.84 5.45
N GLY A 301 -11.37 -1.32 4.23
CA GLY A 301 -11.64 -2.10 3.01
C GLY A 301 -10.71 -3.30 2.85
N PHE A 302 -9.44 -3.17 3.24
CA PHE A 302 -8.52 -4.29 3.20
C PHE A 302 -8.93 -5.41 4.15
N ILE A 303 -9.30 -5.09 5.39
CA ILE A 303 -9.72 -6.10 6.39
C ILE A 303 -11.07 -6.71 6.02
N GLU A 304 -12.02 -5.92 5.52
CA GLU A 304 -13.32 -6.42 5.06
C GLU A 304 -13.17 -7.47 3.94
N ASN A 305 -12.25 -7.25 3.02
CA ASN A 305 -11.98 -8.15 1.89
C ASN A 305 -10.85 -9.16 2.15
N PHE A 306 -10.30 -9.22 3.36
CA PHE A 306 -9.11 -10.02 3.68
C PHE A 306 -9.25 -11.49 3.31
N ASP A 307 -10.41 -12.09 3.57
CA ASP A 307 -10.69 -13.51 3.30
C ASP A 307 -10.74 -13.86 1.79
N THR A 308 -10.94 -12.89 0.93
CA THR A 308 -11.01 -13.13 -0.52
C THR A 308 -9.63 -13.32 -1.17
N GLN A 309 -8.56 -12.94 -0.45
CA GLN A 309 -7.17 -13.11 -0.91
C GLN A 309 -6.49 -14.37 -0.34
N THR A 310 -7.07 -15.00 0.65
CA THR A 310 -6.59 -16.25 1.24
C THR A 310 -7.22 -17.44 0.53
#